data_bf5cf6eba34d109ee515b5435f3ff56c
#
_entry.id   bf5cf6eba34d109ee515b5435f3ff56c
#
_cell.length_a   1.000
_cell.length_b   1.000
_cell.length_c   1.000
_cell.angle_alpha   90.00
_cell.angle_beta   90.00
_cell.angle_gamma   90.00
#
_symmetry.space_group_name_H-M   'P 1'
#
loop_
_entity.id
_entity.type
_entity.pdbx_description
1 polymer ?
#
loop_
_entity_poly.entity_id
_entity_poly.type
_entity_poly.pdbx_seq_one_letter_code
_entity_poly.pdbx_strand_id
1 'polypeptide(L)'
;FLLGVVTYSNKAKEQLLSIPHRIIAKKGAVSEETALLMAKQIRKISQSDLSLSITGIAGPLGGTLKKPVGTVFIATASSKRVICQKFLFRGNRNQIRMQAAKESLKLLKATIA
;
A
#
# COMPACT_ATOMS: atom_id res chain seq x y z
N PHE A 1 -3.42 13.81 -11.21
CA PHE A 1 -3.96 13.20 -9.99
C PHE A 1 -5.48 13.18 -10.02
N LEU A 2 -6.07 12.01 -10.12
CA LEU A 2 -7.51 11.85 -10.27
C LEU A 2 -8.23 11.56 -8.96
N LEU A 3 -7.67 10.70 -8.12
CA LEU A 3 -8.34 10.25 -6.91
C LEU A 3 -7.34 9.73 -5.90
N GLY A 4 -7.54 10.08 -4.64
CA GLY A 4 -6.78 9.52 -3.54
C GLY A 4 -7.72 9.19 -2.39
N VAL A 5 -7.47 8.06 -1.73
CA VAL A 5 -8.22 7.66 -0.53
C VAL A 5 -7.25 7.24 0.57
N VAL A 6 -7.62 7.51 1.80
CA VAL A 6 -6.88 7.07 2.96
C VAL A 6 -7.75 6.11 3.76
N THR A 7 -7.27 4.87 3.90
CA THR A 7 -8.03 3.79 4.52
C THR A 7 -7.37 3.37 5.83
N TYR A 8 -7.62 4.11 6.91
CA TYR A 8 -7.03 3.82 8.22
C TYR A 8 -7.55 2.54 8.87
N SER A 9 -8.72 2.07 8.48
CA SER A 9 -9.30 0.86 9.05
C SER A 9 -9.42 -0.24 8.02
N ASN A 10 -9.50 -1.49 8.50
CA ASN A 10 -9.79 -2.62 7.62
C ASN A 10 -11.16 -2.47 6.97
N LYS A 11 -12.14 -1.97 7.72
CA LYS A 11 -13.47 -1.70 7.20
C LYS A 11 -13.46 -0.71 6.05
N ALA A 12 -12.65 0.36 6.15
CA ALA A 12 -12.49 1.33 5.06
C ALA A 12 -11.89 0.68 3.81
N LYS A 13 -10.89 -0.21 3.98
CA LYS A 13 -10.32 -0.97 2.85
C LYS A 13 -11.37 -1.82 2.17
N GLU A 14 -12.22 -2.49 2.94
CA GLU A 14 -13.29 -3.34 2.41
C GLU A 14 -14.36 -2.51 1.71
N GLN A 15 -14.80 -1.42 2.30
CA GLN A 15 -15.91 -0.62 1.79
C GLN A 15 -15.52 0.28 0.62
N LEU A 16 -14.39 0.97 0.71
CA LEU A 16 -13.97 1.92 -0.32
C LEU A 16 -13.23 1.26 -1.47
N LEU A 17 -12.43 0.25 -1.20
CA LEU A 17 -11.59 -0.40 -2.20
C LEU A 17 -12.04 -1.82 -2.53
N SER A 18 -13.14 -2.28 -1.96
CA SER A 18 -13.68 -3.63 -2.20
C SER A 18 -12.65 -4.73 -1.97
N ILE A 19 -11.77 -4.56 -0.97
CA ILE A 19 -10.83 -5.60 -0.60
C ILE A 19 -11.62 -6.70 0.11
N PRO A 20 -11.54 -7.97 -0.34
CA PRO A 20 -12.27 -9.05 0.33
C PRO A 20 -11.84 -9.20 1.78
N HIS A 21 -12.82 -9.31 2.67
CA HIS A 21 -12.57 -9.48 4.10
C HIS A 21 -11.63 -10.66 4.38
N ARG A 22 -11.78 -11.76 3.64
CA ARG A 22 -10.94 -12.96 3.82
C ARG A 22 -9.45 -12.68 3.58
N ILE A 23 -9.12 -11.77 2.67
CA ILE A 23 -7.73 -11.40 2.38
C ILE A 23 -7.13 -10.65 3.56
N ILE A 24 -7.85 -9.67 4.10
CA ILE A 24 -7.39 -8.90 5.26
C ILE A 24 -7.29 -9.80 6.49
N ALA A 25 -8.27 -10.67 6.70
CA ALA A 25 -8.29 -11.59 7.84
C ALA A 25 -7.14 -12.60 7.78
N LYS A 26 -6.84 -13.13 6.59
CA LYS A 26 -5.82 -14.17 6.41
C LYS A 26 -4.41 -13.62 6.25
N LYS A 27 -4.24 -12.56 5.46
CA LYS A 27 -2.93 -12.01 5.10
C LYS A 27 -2.59 -10.75 5.87
N GLY A 28 -3.59 -10.08 6.43
CA GLY A 28 -3.43 -8.81 7.15
C GLY A 28 -3.56 -7.60 6.24
N ALA A 29 -3.82 -6.46 6.88
CA ALA A 29 -3.90 -5.18 6.18
C ALA A 29 -2.53 -4.77 5.62
N VAL A 30 -1.45 -5.11 6.33
CA VAL A 30 -0.07 -4.85 5.91
C VAL A 30 0.47 -6.12 5.28
N SER A 31 0.29 -6.28 3.98
CA SER A 31 0.71 -7.48 3.23
C SER A 31 0.84 -7.15 1.75
N GLU A 32 1.57 -7.99 1.04
CA GLU A 32 1.68 -7.89 -0.41
C GLU A 32 0.31 -8.02 -1.08
N GLU A 33 -0.48 -9.00 -0.65
CA GLU A 33 -1.80 -9.26 -1.22
C GLU A 33 -2.73 -8.05 -1.07
N THR A 34 -2.76 -7.45 0.11
CA THR A 34 -3.58 -6.26 0.34
C THR A 34 -3.08 -5.07 -0.47
N ALA A 35 -1.76 -4.84 -0.52
CA ALA A 35 -1.18 -3.75 -1.30
C ALA A 35 -1.50 -3.87 -2.79
N LEU A 36 -1.36 -5.07 -3.36
CA LEU A 36 -1.67 -5.33 -4.76
C LEU A 36 -3.15 -5.06 -5.07
N LEU A 37 -4.05 -5.54 -4.21
CA LEU A 37 -5.48 -5.31 -4.38
C LEU A 37 -5.84 -3.83 -4.24
N MET A 38 -5.24 -3.13 -3.28
CA MET A 38 -5.46 -1.69 -3.12
C MET A 38 -5.09 -0.93 -4.41
N ALA A 39 -3.94 -1.22 -4.98
CA ALA A 39 -3.48 -0.57 -6.21
C ALA A 39 -4.41 -0.88 -7.39
N LYS A 40 -4.79 -2.14 -7.56
CA LYS A 40 -5.71 -2.56 -8.62
C LYS A 40 -7.07 -1.89 -8.49
N GLN A 41 -7.62 -1.87 -7.28
CA GLN A 41 -8.95 -1.35 -7.04
C GLN A 41 -9.03 0.17 -7.20
N ILE A 42 -8.05 0.90 -6.68
CA ILE A 42 -8.06 2.36 -6.85
C ILE A 42 -7.89 2.75 -8.32
N ARG A 43 -7.08 2.00 -9.07
CA ARG A 43 -6.94 2.22 -10.50
C ARG A 43 -8.27 1.98 -11.23
N LYS A 44 -8.98 0.92 -10.89
CA LYS A 44 -10.29 0.57 -11.46
C LYS A 44 -11.33 1.64 -11.14
N ILE A 45 -11.41 2.07 -9.89
CA ILE A 45 -12.38 3.07 -9.44
C ILE A 45 -12.13 4.42 -10.10
N SER A 46 -10.88 4.86 -10.16
CA SER A 46 -10.51 6.15 -10.72
C SER A 46 -10.40 6.15 -12.24
N GLN A 47 -10.32 4.97 -12.85
CA GLN A 47 -10.05 4.80 -14.29
C GLN A 47 -8.74 5.50 -14.71
N SER A 48 -7.77 5.54 -13.80
CA SER A 48 -6.48 6.14 -14.06
C SER A 48 -5.57 5.21 -14.86
N ASP A 49 -4.57 5.77 -15.51
CA ASP A 49 -3.55 5.00 -16.22
C ASP A 49 -2.62 4.29 -15.24
N LEU A 50 -2.32 4.94 -14.14
CA LEU A 50 -1.42 4.46 -13.09
C LEU A 50 -2.07 4.62 -11.73
N SER A 51 -1.71 3.73 -10.83
CA SER A 51 -2.12 3.84 -9.42
C SER A 51 -0.99 3.42 -8.50
N LEU A 52 -1.14 3.79 -7.25
CA LEU A 52 -0.16 3.55 -6.20
C LEU A 52 -0.90 3.23 -4.91
N SER A 53 -0.42 2.23 -4.18
CA SER A 53 -0.90 1.95 -2.83
C SER A 53 0.26 1.82 -1.87
N ILE A 54 0.02 2.21 -0.63
CA ILE A 54 0.96 2.07 0.47
C ILE A 54 0.20 1.50 1.65
N THR A 55 0.68 0.41 2.21
CA THR A 55 0.16 -0.12 3.47
C THR A 55 1.33 -0.51 4.35
N GLY A 56 1.30 -0.08 5.60
CA GLY A 56 2.47 -0.27 6.46
C GLY A 56 2.21 0.05 7.92
N ILE A 57 3.26 -0.16 8.71
CA ILE A 57 3.27 0.10 10.15
C ILE A 57 4.27 1.21 10.42
N ALA A 58 3.75 2.43 10.53
CA ALA A 58 4.59 3.61 10.72
C ALA A 58 5.07 3.77 12.18
N GLY A 59 4.41 3.10 13.11
CA GLY A 59 4.76 3.17 14.53
C GLY A 59 4.23 4.42 15.22
N PRO A 60 4.55 4.55 16.50
CA PRO A 60 5.43 3.67 17.31
C PRO A 60 4.78 2.34 17.70
N LEU A 61 3.47 2.20 17.58
CA LEU A 61 2.73 0.99 17.92
C LEU A 61 2.37 0.17 16.67
N GLY A 62 1.88 -1.06 16.89
CA GLY A 62 1.32 -1.91 15.83
C GLY A 62 2.27 -2.93 15.25
N GLY A 63 3.56 -2.88 15.61
CA GLY A 63 4.53 -3.85 15.12
C GLY A 63 4.42 -5.21 15.81
N THR A 64 4.79 -6.26 15.07
CA THR A 64 4.91 -7.63 15.58
C THR A 64 6.28 -8.19 15.19
N LEU A 65 6.59 -9.40 15.66
CA LEU A 65 7.86 -10.05 15.27
C LEU A 65 7.94 -10.31 13.78
N LYS A 66 6.83 -10.71 13.15
CA LYS A 66 6.79 -10.97 11.70
C LYS A 66 6.73 -9.70 10.89
N LYS A 67 6.05 -8.67 11.42
CA LYS A 67 5.86 -7.40 10.75
C LYS A 67 6.18 -6.27 11.73
N PRO A 68 7.48 -6.01 11.97
CA PRO A 68 7.88 -4.96 12.90
C PRO A 68 7.51 -3.57 12.38
N VAL A 69 7.55 -2.58 13.27
CA VAL A 69 7.41 -1.18 12.87
C VAL A 69 8.41 -0.86 11.75
N GLY A 70 7.93 -0.19 10.72
CA GLY A 70 8.71 0.09 9.51
C GLY A 70 8.44 -0.86 8.36
N THR A 71 7.68 -1.94 8.59
CA THR A 71 7.24 -2.84 7.51
C THR A 71 6.25 -2.09 6.63
N VAL A 72 6.57 -1.94 5.35
CA VAL A 72 5.75 -1.21 4.38
C VAL A 72 5.71 -1.97 3.07
N PHE A 73 4.52 -2.14 2.52
CA PHE A 73 4.32 -2.68 1.18
C PHE A 73 3.83 -1.55 0.28
N ILE A 74 4.50 -1.38 -0.83
CA ILE A 74 4.16 -0.37 -1.84
C ILE A 74 3.85 -1.11 -3.13
N ALA A 75 2.69 -0.83 -3.72
CA ALA A 75 2.29 -1.43 -4.98
C ALA A 75 1.93 -0.35 -5.99
N THR A 76 2.22 -0.62 -7.25
CA THR A 76 1.82 0.21 -8.36
C THR A 76 1.09 -0.65 -9.39
N ALA A 77 0.15 -0.06 -10.10
CA ALA A 77 -0.60 -0.76 -11.13
C ALA A 77 -0.70 0.10 -12.39
N SER A 78 -0.60 -0.57 -13.53
CA SER A 78 -0.87 -0.01 -14.84
C SER A 78 -1.75 -0.99 -15.62
N SER A 79 -2.12 -0.66 -16.85
CA SER A 79 -2.85 -1.60 -17.71
C SER A 79 -2.05 -2.86 -18.02
N LYS A 80 -0.73 -2.79 -17.92
CA LYS A 80 0.17 -3.87 -18.33
C LYS A 80 0.68 -4.72 -17.18
N ARG A 81 0.83 -4.14 -15.98
CA ARG A 81 1.40 -4.87 -14.86
C ARG A 81 1.05 -4.27 -13.51
N VAL A 82 1.16 -5.10 -12.48
CA VAL A 82 1.04 -4.72 -11.09
C VAL A 82 2.31 -5.17 -10.38
N ILE A 83 2.94 -4.27 -9.66
CA ILE A 83 4.21 -4.51 -8.98
C ILE A 83 4.01 -4.21 -7.50
N CYS A 84 4.59 -5.04 -6.64
CA CYS A 84 4.63 -4.77 -5.20
C CYS A 84 6.05 -4.98 -4.69
N GLN A 85 6.47 -4.09 -3.81
CA GLN A 85 7.76 -4.18 -3.14
C GLN A 85 7.59 -4.02 -1.65
N LYS A 86 8.27 -4.89 -0.88
CA LYS A 86 8.29 -4.84 0.57
C LYS A 86 9.52 -4.07 1.05
N PHE A 87 9.32 -3.22 2.04
CA PHE A 87 10.40 -2.46 2.67
C PHE A 87 10.38 -2.67 4.18
N LEU A 88 11.52 -2.51 4.79
CA LEU A 88 11.66 -2.38 6.23
C LEU A 88 12.40 -1.08 6.51
N PHE A 89 11.64 -0.02 6.69
CA PHE A 89 12.20 1.31 6.96
C PHE A 89 12.56 1.46 8.44
N ARG A 90 13.53 2.30 8.71
CA ARG A 90 14.00 2.58 10.06
C ARG A 90 13.75 4.03 10.42
N GLY A 91 13.58 4.28 11.72
CA GLY A 91 13.37 5.59 12.26
C GLY A 91 12.03 5.75 12.96
N ASN A 92 11.68 7.00 13.26
CA ASN A 92 10.40 7.33 13.85
C ASN A 92 9.29 7.36 12.79
N ARG A 93 8.05 7.59 13.24
CA ARG A 93 6.88 7.61 12.35
C ARG A 93 7.04 8.55 11.16
N ASN A 94 7.53 9.76 11.39
CA ASN A 94 7.72 10.73 10.31
C ASN A 94 8.79 10.29 9.32
N GLN A 95 9.87 9.72 9.80
CA GLN A 95 10.95 9.21 8.95
C GLN A 95 10.48 8.03 8.10
N ILE A 96 9.70 7.12 8.68
CA ILE A 96 9.13 5.98 7.96
C ILE A 96 8.17 6.48 6.88
N ARG A 97 7.30 7.42 7.19
CA ARG A 97 6.37 8.00 6.20
C ARG A 97 7.09 8.70 5.06
N MET A 98 8.15 9.44 5.35
CA MET A 98 8.96 10.12 4.32
C MET A 98 9.66 9.13 3.41
N GLN A 99 10.24 8.07 3.97
CA GLN A 99 10.88 7.03 3.19
C GLN A 99 9.87 6.31 2.29
N ALA A 100 8.68 6.01 2.83
CA ALA A 100 7.62 5.36 2.05
C ALA A 100 7.17 6.24 0.88
N ALA A 101 6.99 7.54 1.10
CA ALA A 101 6.62 8.46 0.04
C ALA A 101 7.68 8.53 -1.06
N LYS A 102 8.94 8.61 -0.68
CA LYS A 102 10.07 8.69 -1.60
C LYS A 102 10.19 7.41 -2.44
N GLU A 103 10.13 6.24 -1.80
CA GLU A 103 10.23 4.96 -2.50
C GLU A 103 9.01 4.70 -3.39
N SER A 104 7.83 5.18 -3.00
CA SER A 104 6.64 5.03 -3.82
C SER A 104 6.74 5.83 -5.11
N LEU A 105 7.31 7.02 -5.10
CA LEU A 105 7.54 7.80 -6.31
C LEU A 105 8.56 7.13 -7.23
N LYS A 106 9.60 6.52 -6.67
CA LYS A 106 10.58 5.75 -7.45
C LYS A 106 9.93 4.54 -8.12
N LEU A 107 9.09 3.81 -7.38
CA LEU A 107 8.42 2.63 -7.94
C LEU A 107 7.42 3.03 -9.02
N LEU A 108 6.71 4.12 -8.82
CA LEU A 108 5.78 4.64 -9.82
C LEU A 108 6.51 5.00 -11.12
N LYS A 109 7.65 5.67 -11.00
CA LYS A 109 8.49 6.01 -12.16
C LYS A 109 8.96 4.76 -12.90
N ALA A 110 9.39 3.74 -12.16
CA ALA A 110 9.81 2.46 -12.76
C ALA A 110 8.66 1.74 -13.47
N THR A 111 7.43 1.91 -12.99
CA THR A 111 6.22 1.30 -13.57
C THR A 111 5.89 1.94 -14.92
N ILE A 112 6.17 3.22 -15.10
CA ILE A 112 5.96 3.94 -16.36
C ILE A 112 6.97 3.46 -17.43
N ALA A 113 8.18 3.24 -17.02
CA ALA A 113 9.22 2.73 -17.91
C ALA A 113 8.97 1.28 -18.32
#